data_71001764da40cbfcb3177c58f7e4f724
#
_entry.id   71001764da40cbfcb3177c58f7e4f724
#
_cell.length_a   1.000
_cell.length_b   1.000
_cell.length_c   1.000
_cell.angle_alpha   90.00
_cell.angle_beta   90.00
_cell.angle_gamma   90.00
#
_symmetry.space_group_name_H-M   'P 1'
#
loop_
_entity.id
_entity.type
_entity.pdbx_description
1 polymer ?
#
loop_
_entity_poly.entity_id
_entity_poly.type
_entity_poly.pdbx_seq_one_letter_code
_entity_poly.pdbx_strand_id
1 'polypeptide(L)'
;MNKKVAIESCPSYDPDLIYAALKRAVELAGDLDVAGKSVLLKPNIVFDAAPEKAICTHPAFLEAAIRLVREMGASRILVGDSPGLPPPGFAGKVSGLGEVTKRNNAQWVDFSREKMELNYPEGKAQKKFTVSRVLQEADVVISLPKLKTHQLMYFTGAMKNLFGLIPSVTKSTYHVRFPERESFASMLVDLNLAIRPAYAFMDAITGMEGPGPSGGDPRHVGLVLASSNLLAVDVAASIIIGYPPKELPVNKDALERGVWLSSFDEIEYPGLSPLEKQIPDYVKIIFKKSNWQLLEFILPRPLRKLRLSFAPKPKIDHSACIRCGDCLRICASKAMDIAETGGERRVIIDYRRCIRCFCCHEICPEKAIFVK
;
A
#
# COMPACT_ATOMS: atom_id res chain seq x y z
N MET A 1 -20.25 9.56 -7.43
CA MET A 1 -19.47 8.36 -7.11
C MET A 1 -20.11 7.67 -5.91
N ASN A 2 -20.04 6.35 -5.81
CA ASN A 2 -20.61 5.60 -4.70
C ASN A 2 -19.99 6.05 -3.36
N LYS A 3 -20.83 6.19 -2.33
CA LYS A 3 -20.43 6.59 -0.97
C LYS A 3 -20.50 5.42 0.01
N LYS A 4 -20.88 4.23 -0.46
CA LYS A 4 -21.05 3.04 0.39
C LYS A 4 -19.74 2.27 0.56
N VAL A 5 -19.46 1.88 1.78
CA VAL A 5 -18.42 0.91 2.14
C VAL A 5 -19.06 -0.21 2.93
N ALA A 6 -19.07 -1.40 2.38
CA ALA A 6 -19.51 -2.58 3.11
C ALA A 6 -18.36 -3.14 3.95
N ILE A 7 -18.65 -3.44 5.20
CA ILE A 7 -17.73 -4.06 6.16
C ILE A 7 -18.40 -5.35 6.64
N GLU A 8 -17.74 -6.48 6.41
CA GLU A 8 -18.26 -7.80 6.77
C GLU A 8 -17.31 -8.54 7.70
N SER A 9 -17.86 -9.31 8.61
CA SER A 9 -17.06 -10.17 9.50
C SER A 9 -16.51 -11.36 8.72
N CYS A 10 -15.22 -11.63 8.89
CA CYS A 10 -14.54 -12.78 8.31
C CYS A 10 -13.44 -13.25 9.28
N PRO A 11 -13.74 -14.23 10.16
CA PRO A 11 -12.90 -14.56 11.32
C PRO A 11 -11.61 -15.33 10.95
N SER A 12 -11.52 -15.90 9.74
CA SER A 12 -10.38 -16.72 9.35
C SER A 12 -10.14 -16.68 7.85
N TYR A 13 -8.99 -17.24 7.42
CA TYR A 13 -8.66 -17.42 6.00
C TYR A 13 -9.24 -18.70 5.41
N ASP A 14 -10.43 -19.11 5.87
CA ASP A 14 -11.21 -20.13 5.20
C ASP A 14 -11.73 -19.57 3.86
N PRO A 15 -11.43 -20.20 2.70
CA PRO A 15 -11.80 -19.66 1.38
C PRO A 15 -13.31 -19.47 1.18
N ASP A 16 -14.14 -20.32 1.76
CA ASP A 16 -15.60 -20.22 1.64
C ASP A 16 -16.15 -19.09 2.50
N LEU A 17 -15.62 -18.90 3.71
CA LEU A 17 -15.98 -17.76 4.55
C LEU A 17 -15.59 -16.43 3.91
N ILE A 18 -14.37 -16.33 3.31
CA ILE A 18 -13.94 -15.13 2.62
C ILE A 18 -14.83 -14.86 1.42
N TYR A 19 -15.10 -15.89 0.62
CA TYR A 19 -15.97 -15.77 -0.56
C TYR A 19 -17.36 -15.26 -0.17
N ALA A 20 -17.99 -15.84 0.84
CA ALA A 20 -19.30 -15.43 1.32
C ALA A 20 -19.31 -13.97 1.83
N ALA A 21 -18.28 -13.58 2.58
CA ALA A 21 -18.13 -12.22 3.08
C ALA A 21 -17.90 -11.21 1.95
N LEU A 22 -17.05 -11.52 0.96
CA LEU A 22 -16.84 -10.66 -0.22
C LEU A 22 -18.10 -10.52 -1.08
N LYS A 23 -18.81 -11.63 -1.31
CA LYS A 23 -20.06 -11.61 -2.07
C LYS A 23 -21.10 -10.70 -1.41
N ARG A 24 -21.31 -10.88 -0.10
CA ARG A 24 -22.21 -10.04 0.69
C ARG A 24 -21.76 -8.57 0.69
N ALA A 25 -20.47 -8.30 0.84
CA ALA A 25 -19.95 -6.96 0.79
C ALA A 25 -20.19 -6.27 -0.56
N VAL A 26 -20.06 -6.99 -1.68
CA VAL A 26 -20.41 -6.47 -3.03
C VAL A 26 -21.91 -6.22 -3.16
N GLU A 27 -22.76 -7.11 -2.67
CA GLU A 27 -24.22 -6.92 -2.67
C GLU A 27 -24.64 -5.66 -1.91
N LEU A 28 -23.99 -5.39 -0.78
CA LEU A 28 -24.27 -4.22 0.07
C LEU A 28 -23.70 -2.91 -0.51
N ALA A 29 -22.46 -2.93 -0.98
CA ALA A 29 -21.80 -1.72 -1.50
C ALA A 29 -22.23 -1.41 -2.95
N GLY A 30 -22.58 -2.43 -3.76
CA GLY A 30 -22.97 -2.26 -5.15
C GLY A 30 -21.85 -1.86 -6.10
N ASP A 31 -22.22 -1.47 -7.32
CA ASP A 31 -21.37 -0.81 -8.35
C ASP A 31 -20.19 -1.64 -8.90
N LEU A 32 -20.16 -2.95 -8.72
CA LEU A 32 -19.17 -3.80 -9.36
C LEU A 32 -19.74 -4.47 -10.60
N ASP A 33 -19.26 -4.07 -11.77
CA ASP A 33 -19.61 -4.68 -13.06
C ASP A 33 -18.35 -5.23 -13.74
N VAL A 34 -18.28 -6.56 -13.83
CA VAL A 34 -17.16 -7.30 -14.45
C VAL A 34 -17.61 -8.25 -15.56
N ALA A 35 -18.92 -8.31 -15.86
CA ALA A 35 -19.46 -9.25 -16.83
C ALA A 35 -18.89 -9.00 -18.23
N GLY A 36 -18.31 -10.04 -18.84
CA GLY A 36 -17.66 -10.00 -20.14
C GLY A 36 -16.33 -9.24 -20.19
N LYS A 37 -15.83 -8.70 -19.06
CA LYS A 37 -14.66 -7.83 -18.99
C LYS A 37 -13.39 -8.59 -18.61
N SER A 38 -12.25 -8.06 -19.06
CA SER A 38 -10.91 -8.42 -18.56
C SER A 38 -10.65 -7.70 -17.25
N VAL A 39 -10.44 -8.45 -16.17
CA VAL A 39 -10.30 -7.93 -14.80
C VAL A 39 -8.85 -8.07 -14.32
N LEU A 40 -8.25 -6.97 -13.88
CA LEU A 40 -6.98 -6.97 -13.18
C LEU A 40 -7.23 -6.95 -11.66
N LEU A 41 -6.94 -8.06 -11.00
CA LEU A 41 -6.86 -8.15 -9.55
C LEU A 41 -5.45 -7.79 -9.10
N LYS A 42 -5.31 -6.69 -8.37
CA LYS A 42 -4.02 -6.22 -7.90
C LYS A 42 -3.83 -6.46 -6.40
N PRO A 43 -3.20 -7.58 -5.99
CA PRO A 43 -2.84 -7.82 -4.59
C PRO A 43 -1.81 -6.79 -4.10
N ASN A 44 -1.56 -6.77 -2.80
CA ASN A 44 -0.47 -6.02 -2.20
C ASN A 44 0.74 -6.93 -1.98
N ILE A 45 1.88 -6.59 -2.57
CA ILE A 45 3.15 -7.30 -2.38
C ILE A 45 4.26 -6.27 -2.16
N VAL A 46 4.81 -6.22 -0.94
CA VAL A 46 5.98 -5.39 -0.63
C VAL A 46 7.25 -6.11 -1.10
N PHE A 47 7.41 -7.34 -0.69
CA PHE A 47 8.32 -8.37 -1.20
C PHE A 47 7.67 -9.74 -0.97
N ASP A 48 8.18 -10.78 -1.62
CA ASP A 48 7.60 -12.13 -1.54
C ASP A 48 7.84 -12.73 -0.14
N ALA A 49 6.78 -12.80 0.66
CA ALA A 49 6.84 -13.21 2.06
C ALA A 49 5.72 -14.20 2.37
N ALA A 50 5.98 -15.10 3.33
CA ALA A 50 5.00 -16.07 3.81
C ALA A 50 3.73 -15.38 4.33
N PRO A 51 2.54 -15.96 4.08
CA PRO A 51 1.24 -15.34 4.40
C PRO A 51 1.08 -14.95 5.86
N GLU A 52 1.66 -15.72 6.79
CA GLU A 52 1.57 -15.54 8.24
C GLU A 52 2.22 -14.23 8.70
N LYS A 53 3.15 -13.67 7.90
CA LYS A 53 3.78 -12.37 8.18
C LYS A 53 2.87 -11.16 7.93
N ALA A 54 1.68 -11.37 7.33
CA ALA A 54 0.72 -10.31 6.96
C ALA A 54 1.34 -9.14 6.13
N ILE A 55 2.44 -9.42 5.41
CA ILE A 55 3.13 -8.45 4.53
C ILE A 55 2.39 -8.31 3.20
N CYS A 56 1.88 -9.44 2.66
CA CYS A 56 1.15 -9.50 1.40
C CYS A 56 -0.35 -9.72 1.62
N THR A 57 -1.15 -9.47 0.61
CA THR A 57 -2.52 -9.99 0.54
C THR A 57 -2.46 -11.51 0.71
N HIS A 58 -3.35 -12.08 1.52
CA HIS A 58 -3.34 -13.52 1.78
C HIS A 58 -3.78 -14.31 0.53
N PRO A 59 -3.16 -15.47 0.22
CA PRO A 59 -3.50 -16.25 -0.99
C PRO A 59 -4.96 -16.72 -0.98
N ALA A 60 -5.52 -17.15 0.14
CA ALA A 60 -6.94 -17.50 0.24
C ALA A 60 -7.88 -16.31 -0.06
N PHE A 61 -7.47 -15.07 0.28
CA PHE A 61 -8.23 -13.87 -0.06
C PHE A 61 -8.21 -13.61 -1.57
N LEU A 62 -7.06 -13.78 -2.22
CA LEU A 62 -6.96 -13.70 -3.67
C LEU A 62 -7.82 -14.78 -4.35
N GLU A 63 -7.80 -16.01 -3.83
CA GLU A 63 -8.62 -17.12 -4.35
C GLU A 63 -10.11 -16.80 -4.33
N ALA A 64 -10.60 -16.32 -3.19
CA ALA A 64 -11.99 -15.92 -3.05
C ALA A 64 -12.36 -14.75 -3.98
N ALA A 65 -11.47 -13.78 -4.18
CA ALA A 65 -11.67 -12.68 -5.11
C ALA A 65 -11.70 -13.17 -6.58
N ILE A 66 -10.81 -14.09 -6.98
CA ILE A 66 -10.82 -14.72 -8.32
C ILE A 66 -12.13 -15.46 -8.55
N ARG A 67 -12.57 -16.25 -7.56
CA ARG A 67 -13.84 -17.00 -7.62
C ARG A 67 -15.02 -16.06 -7.80
N LEU A 68 -15.09 -14.99 -7.02
CA LEU A 68 -16.18 -14.01 -7.06
C LEU A 68 -16.28 -13.32 -8.43
N VAL A 69 -15.19 -12.74 -8.93
CA VAL A 69 -15.23 -12.02 -10.22
C VAL A 69 -15.51 -12.97 -11.40
N ARG A 70 -15.09 -14.24 -11.30
CA ARG A 70 -15.42 -15.26 -12.30
C ARG A 70 -16.91 -15.60 -12.29
N GLU A 71 -17.51 -15.81 -11.12
CA GLU A 71 -18.96 -16.05 -10.97
C GLU A 71 -19.78 -14.86 -11.48
N MET A 72 -19.26 -13.63 -11.32
CA MET A 72 -19.85 -12.42 -11.86
C MET A 72 -19.63 -12.26 -13.39
N GLY A 73 -19.01 -13.22 -14.07
CA GLY A 73 -18.90 -13.28 -15.53
C GLY A 73 -17.66 -12.60 -16.11
N ALA A 74 -16.59 -12.37 -15.34
CA ALA A 74 -15.32 -11.88 -15.91
C ALA A 74 -14.81 -12.81 -17.01
N SER A 75 -14.46 -12.27 -18.17
CA SER A 75 -14.01 -13.04 -19.33
C SER A 75 -12.54 -13.47 -19.22
N ARG A 76 -11.72 -12.65 -18.56
CA ARG A 76 -10.29 -12.86 -18.32
C ARG A 76 -9.90 -12.29 -16.97
N ILE A 77 -9.05 -13.00 -16.23
CA ILE A 77 -8.56 -12.54 -14.92
C ILE A 77 -7.04 -12.48 -14.95
N LEU A 78 -6.52 -11.26 -14.76
CA LEU A 78 -5.10 -10.95 -14.64
C LEU A 78 -4.78 -10.69 -13.16
N VAL A 79 -3.63 -11.18 -12.68
CA VAL A 79 -3.16 -10.97 -11.31
C VAL A 79 -1.70 -10.59 -11.35
N GLY A 80 -1.31 -9.59 -10.58
CA GLY A 80 0.10 -9.24 -10.48
C GLY A 80 0.39 -8.06 -9.57
N ASP A 81 1.67 -7.82 -9.34
CA ASP A 81 2.22 -6.66 -8.64
C ASP A 81 3.66 -6.41 -9.10
N SER A 82 4.22 -5.28 -8.72
CA SER A 82 5.63 -4.96 -8.85
C SER A 82 6.20 -4.67 -7.47
N PRO A 83 6.79 -5.65 -6.77
CA PRO A 83 7.47 -5.41 -5.49
C PRO A 83 8.70 -4.52 -5.65
N GLY A 84 9.26 -4.03 -4.53
CA GLY A 84 10.39 -3.09 -4.54
C GLY A 84 11.64 -3.64 -5.24
N LEU A 85 12.00 -4.89 -4.95
CA LEU A 85 13.14 -5.62 -5.53
C LEU A 85 12.67 -7.03 -5.92
N PRO A 86 11.97 -7.21 -7.06
CA PRO A 86 11.57 -8.52 -7.49
C PRO A 86 12.79 -9.31 -7.97
N PRO A 87 12.90 -10.61 -7.63
CA PRO A 87 13.86 -11.49 -8.29
C PRO A 87 13.50 -11.68 -9.77
N PRO A 88 14.43 -12.06 -10.63
CA PRO A 88 14.14 -12.44 -12.00
C PRO A 88 13.04 -13.52 -12.05
N GLY A 89 12.03 -13.33 -12.91
CA GLY A 89 10.90 -14.25 -13.02
C GLY A 89 10.01 -14.27 -11.79
N PHE A 90 9.87 -13.14 -11.10
CA PHE A 90 9.00 -13.00 -9.94
C PHE A 90 7.58 -13.50 -10.22
N ALA A 91 7.11 -14.43 -9.42
CA ALA A 91 5.82 -15.08 -9.59
C ALA A 91 5.05 -15.30 -8.27
N GLY A 92 5.42 -14.60 -7.18
CA GLY A 92 4.72 -14.69 -5.90
C GLY A 92 4.73 -16.11 -5.32
N LYS A 93 5.89 -16.78 -5.32
CA LYS A 93 6.01 -18.19 -4.90
C LYS A 93 5.93 -18.35 -3.39
N VAL A 94 6.63 -17.50 -2.64
CA VAL A 94 6.69 -17.58 -1.17
C VAL A 94 5.35 -17.17 -0.55
N SER A 95 4.72 -16.15 -1.10
CA SER A 95 3.39 -15.69 -0.68
C SER A 95 2.25 -16.63 -1.09
N GLY A 96 2.50 -17.60 -1.97
CA GLY A 96 1.48 -18.51 -2.52
C GLY A 96 0.54 -17.85 -3.56
N LEU A 97 0.69 -16.55 -3.83
CA LEU A 97 -0.19 -15.81 -4.73
C LEU A 97 -0.09 -16.31 -6.17
N GLY A 98 1.11 -16.64 -6.64
CA GLY A 98 1.32 -17.18 -7.98
C GLY A 98 0.72 -18.55 -8.17
N GLU A 99 0.82 -19.43 -7.16
CA GLU A 99 0.21 -20.75 -7.18
C GLU A 99 -1.31 -20.69 -7.22
N VAL A 100 -1.90 -19.88 -6.35
CA VAL A 100 -3.36 -19.65 -6.32
C VAL A 100 -3.85 -19.09 -7.66
N THR A 101 -3.13 -18.15 -8.26
CA THR A 101 -3.46 -17.60 -9.56
C THR A 101 -3.51 -18.70 -10.63
N LYS A 102 -2.47 -19.56 -10.67
CA LYS A 102 -2.37 -20.64 -11.66
C LYS A 102 -3.45 -21.70 -11.47
N ARG A 103 -3.66 -22.19 -10.22
CA ARG A 103 -4.65 -23.25 -9.95
C ARG A 103 -6.09 -22.83 -10.23
N ASN A 104 -6.35 -21.52 -10.14
CA ASN A 104 -7.64 -20.93 -10.46
C ASN A 104 -7.75 -20.43 -11.91
N ASN A 105 -6.92 -20.90 -12.84
CA ASN A 105 -6.95 -20.51 -14.26
C ASN A 105 -6.99 -18.99 -14.48
N ALA A 106 -6.30 -18.23 -13.64
CA ALA A 106 -6.02 -16.81 -13.83
C ALA A 106 -4.59 -16.63 -14.34
N GLN A 107 -4.28 -15.49 -14.94
CA GLN A 107 -2.97 -15.22 -15.52
C GLN A 107 -2.14 -14.35 -14.59
N TRP A 108 -0.99 -14.85 -14.16
CA TRP A 108 0.00 -14.02 -13.47
C TRP A 108 0.74 -13.11 -14.44
N VAL A 109 0.83 -11.82 -14.10
CA VAL A 109 1.53 -10.80 -14.91
C VAL A 109 2.62 -10.14 -14.06
N ASP A 110 3.85 -10.15 -14.59
CA ASP A 110 4.97 -9.41 -14.01
C ASP A 110 4.92 -7.94 -14.46
N PHE A 111 4.53 -7.05 -13.57
CA PHE A 111 4.38 -5.61 -13.86
C PHE A 111 5.68 -4.88 -14.16
N SER A 112 6.83 -5.51 -13.95
CA SER A 112 8.13 -4.92 -14.23
C SER A 112 8.59 -5.06 -15.69
N ARG A 113 8.00 -6.01 -16.44
CA ARG A 113 8.47 -6.35 -17.79
C ARG A 113 8.13 -5.31 -18.83
N GLU A 114 6.86 -4.95 -18.94
CA GLU A 114 6.38 -4.03 -19.96
C GLU A 114 5.83 -2.75 -19.33
N LYS A 115 6.24 -1.61 -19.86
CA LYS A 115 5.91 -0.30 -19.35
C LYS A 115 5.17 0.52 -20.39
N MET A 116 4.30 1.39 -19.90
CA MET A 116 3.65 2.41 -20.71
C MET A 116 3.64 3.74 -19.99
N GLU A 117 3.43 4.80 -20.74
CA GLU A 117 3.19 6.12 -20.18
C GLU A 117 1.68 6.36 -20.05
N LEU A 118 1.27 6.74 -18.85
CA LEU A 118 -0.09 7.15 -18.54
C LEU A 118 -0.11 8.64 -18.32
N ASN A 119 -0.74 9.39 -19.23
CA ASN A 119 -0.87 10.84 -19.12
C ASN A 119 -2.09 11.21 -18.30
N TYR A 120 -1.91 12.16 -17.39
CA TYR A 120 -2.98 12.77 -16.59
C TYR A 120 -2.72 14.30 -16.50
N PRO A 121 -3.07 15.09 -17.52
CA PRO A 121 -2.74 16.53 -17.59
C PRO A 121 -3.29 17.34 -16.41
N GLU A 122 -4.40 16.93 -15.81
CA GLU A 122 -5.06 17.56 -14.67
C GLU A 122 -4.35 17.29 -13.34
N GLY A 123 -3.31 16.44 -13.34
CA GLY A 123 -2.56 16.08 -12.14
C GLY A 123 -1.95 17.29 -11.44
N LYS A 124 -2.17 17.39 -10.12
CA LYS A 124 -1.67 18.47 -9.27
C LYS A 124 -0.17 18.32 -9.01
N ALA A 125 0.28 17.12 -8.61
CA ALA A 125 1.67 16.82 -8.29
C ALA A 125 2.38 16.12 -9.45
N GLN A 126 1.66 15.26 -10.19
CA GLN A 126 2.23 14.44 -11.25
C GLN A 126 1.25 14.30 -12.43
N LYS A 127 1.71 14.71 -13.62
CA LYS A 127 0.89 14.72 -14.85
C LYS A 127 1.16 13.54 -15.79
N LYS A 128 2.20 12.77 -15.54
CA LYS A 128 2.63 11.66 -16.39
C LYS A 128 3.26 10.56 -15.55
N PHE A 129 2.75 9.36 -15.68
CA PHE A 129 3.23 8.20 -14.92
C PHE A 129 3.81 7.14 -15.86
N THR A 130 4.89 6.49 -15.42
CA THR A 130 5.35 5.25 -16.03
C THR A 130 4.72 4.11 -15.25
N VAL A 131 3.83 3.36 -15.88
CA VAL A 131 3.08 2.26 -15.26
C VAL A 131 3.26 0.96 -16.02
N SER A 132 2.84 -0.16 -15.45
CA SER A 132 2.79 -1.45 -16.15
C SER A 132 1.82 -1.39 -17.32
N ARG A 133 2.21 -1.97 -18.45
CA ARG A 133 1.38 -2.09 -19.65
C ARG A 133 0.14 -2.96 -19.45
N VAL A 134 0.08 -3.75 -18.38
CA VAL A 134 -1.11 -4.56 -18.04
C VAL A 134 -2.40 -3.74 -17.99
N LEU A 135 -2.31 -2.43 -17.71
CA LEU A 135 -3.46 -1.53 -17.74
C LEU A 135 -4.13 -1.40 -19.12
N GLN A 136 -3.42 -1.71 -20.22
CA GLN A 136 -4.02 -1.77 -21.57
C GLN A 136 -4.78 -3.07 -21.83
N GLU A 137 -4.52 -4.10 -21.02
CA GLU A 137 -5.14 -5.42 -21.16
C GLU A 137 -6.36 -5.60 -20.24
N ALA A 138 -6.58 -4.67 -19.33
CA ALA A 138 -7.63 -4.75 -18.31
C ALA A 138 -8.70 -3.68 -18.53
N ASP A 139 -9.94 -4.11 -18.65
CA ASP A 139 -11.11 -3.22 -18.68
C ASP A 139 -11.45 -2.70 -17.27
N VAL A 140 -11.15 -3.52 -16.24
CA VAL A 140 -11.48 -3.27 -14.85
C VAL A 140 -10.26 -3.51 -13.96
N VAL A 141 -9.91 -2.55 -13.11
CA VAL A 141 -8.85 -2.69 -12.11
C VAL A 141 -9.49 -2.77 -10.73
N ILE A 142 -9.20 -3.85 -10.01
CA ILE A 142 -9.65 -4.07 -8.62
C ILE A 142 -8.43 -4.11 -7.72
N SER A 143 -8.38 -3.21 -6.73
CA SER A 143 -7.33 -3.18 -5.71
C SER A 143 -7.63 -4.23 -4.63
N LEU A 144 -6.64 -5.08 -4.28
CA LEU A 144 -6.72 -6.03 -3.16
C LEU A 144 -5.69 -5.63 -2.07
N PRO A 145 -5.92 -4.51 -1.35
CA PRO A 145 -4.98 -4.04 -0.35
C PRO A 145 -4.97 -4.94 0.88
N LYS A 146 -3.83 -4.94 1.59
CA LYS A 146 -3.66 -5.49 2.94
C LYS A 146 -3.76 -4.37 3.96
N LEU A 147 -4.55 -4.53 5.01
CA LEU A 147 -4.64 -3.57 6.11
C LEU A 147 -3.31 -3.50 6.87
N LYS A 148 -2.59 -2.37 6.79
CA LYS A 148 -1.27 -2.22 7.43
C LYS A 148 -0.96 -0.78 7.83
N THR A 149 -0.17 -0.64 8.90
CA THR A 149 0.58 0.58 9.18
C THR A 149 1.72 0.80 8.17
N HIS A 150 2.29 2.01 8.11
CA HIS A 150 3.35 2.36 7.18
C HIS A 150 4.22 3.51 7.69
N GLN A 151 5.53 3.34 7.77
CA GLN A 151 6.45 4.35 8.34
C GLN A 151 6.38 5.70 7.64
N LEU A 152 6.35 5.74 6.32
CA LEU A 152 6.27 7.01 5.59
C LEU A 152 4.86 7.60 5.63
N MET A 153 3.82 6.79 5.33
CA MET A 153 2.46 7.29 5.08
C MET A 153 1.49 7.00 6.22
N TYR A 154 1.98 6.50 7.37
CA TYR A 154 1.23 6.05 8.56
C TYR A 154 0.35 4.82 8.30
N PHE A 155 -0.32 4.78 7.16
CA PHE A 155 -1.24 3.74 6.75
C PHE A 155 -1.01 3.39 5.28
N THR A 156 -1.25 2.14 4.90
CA THR A 156 -1.31 1.69 3.52
C THR A 156 -2.64 1.00 3.27
N GLY A 157 -3.41 1.53 2.34
CA GLY A 157 -4.75 1.08 2.00
C GLY A 157 -4.95 0.86 0.52
N ALA A 158 -6.19 1.00 0.08
CA ALA A 158 -6.61 0.75 -1.29
C ALA A 158 -5.96 1.71 -2.28
N MET A 159 -5.90 3.01 -1.94
CA MET A 159 -5.32 4.02 -2.81
C MET A 159 -3.81 3.84 -2.98
N LYS A 160 -3.07 3.64 -1.87
CA LYS A 160 -1.62 3.45 -1.95
C LYS A 160 -1.24 2.12 -2.59
N ASN A 161 -2.10 1.09 -2.53
CA ASN A 161 -1.85 -0.19 -3.17
C ASN A 161 -1.61 -0.05 -4.68
N LEU A 162 -2.26 0.91 -5.37
CA LEU A 162 -2.07 1.15 -6.80
C LEU A 162 -0.66 1.64 -7.16
N PHE A 163 0.13 2.10 -6.19
CA PHE A 163 1.55 2.40 -6.41
C PHE A 163 2.35 1.17 -6.90
N GLY A 164 1.83 -0.04 -6.63
CA GLY A 164 2.36 -1.29 -7.18
C GLY A 164 2.26 -1.42 -8.70
N LEU A 165 1.43 -0.63 -9.38
CA LEU A 165 1.38 -0.55 -10.86
C LEU A 165 2.56 0.20 -11.46
N ILE A 166 3.30 0.97 -10.65
CA ILE A 166 4.56 1.58 -11.06
C ILE A 166 5.65 0.51 -10.98
N PRO A 167 6.41 0.24 -12.06
CA PRO A 167 7.46 -0.76 -12.09
C PRO A 167 8.56 -0.51 -11.06
N SER A 168 9.09 -1.57 -10.44
CA SER A 168 10.01 -1.57 -9.31
C SER A 168 11.14 -0.55 -9.40
N VAL A 169 11.87 -0.55 -10.49
CA VAL A 169 13.01 0.37 -10.71
C VAL A 169 12.56 1.83 -10.74
N THR A 170 11.35 2.10 -11.21
CA THR A 170 10.79 3.44 -11.31
C THR A 170 10.26 3.95 -9.97
N LYS A 171 9.78 3.06 -9.07
CA LYS A 171 9.24 3.46 -7.74
C LYS A 171 10.20 4.30 -6.92
N SER A 172 11.47 3.91 -6.90
CA SER A 172 12.49 4.61 -6.12
C SER A 172 12.69 6.05 -6.58
N THR A 173 12.50 6.35 -7.87
CA THR A 173 12.61 7.71 -8.41
C THR A 173 11.47 8.61 -7.91
N TYR A 174 10.28 8.06 -7.67
CA TYR A 174 9.16 8.82 -7.09
C TYR A 174 9.44 9.25 -5.65
N HIS A 175 10.11 8.41 -4.85
CA HIS A 175 10.52 8.81 -3.49
C HIS A 175 11.57 9.94 -3.50
N VAL A 176 12.45 9.99 -4.50
CA VAL A 176 13.39 11.11 -4.66
C VAL A 176 12.65 12.37 -5.11
N ARG A 177 11.72 12.23 -6.04
CA ARG A 177 10.95 13.35 -6.61
C ARG A 177 9.96 13.94 -5.61
N PHE A 178 9.37 13.10 -4.76
CA PHE A 178 8.37 13.44 -3.76
C PHE A 178 8.85 13.01 -2.36
N PRO A 179 9.88 13.65 -1.80
CA PRO A 179 10.49 13.21 -0.54
C PRO A 179 9.62 13.52 0.68
N GLU A 180 8.69 14.46 0.56
CA GLU A 180 7.78 14.87 1.64
C GLU A 180 6.48 14.06 1.55
N ARG A 181 5.88 13.75 2.74
CA ARG A 181 4.63 12.95 2.81
C ARG A 181 3.49 13.56 2.02
N GLU A 182 3.32 14.88 2.14
CA GLU A 182 2.24 15.63 1.51
C GLU A 182 2.37 15.59 -0.02
N SER A 183 3.57 15.79 -0.54
CA SER A 183 3.81 15.73 -1.99
C SER A 183 3.68 14.30 -2.53
N PHE A 184 4.13 13.30 -1.74
CA PHE A 184 3.96 11.89 -2.10
C PHE A 184 2.49 11.48 -2.06
N ALA A 185 1.72 11.95 -1.06
CA ALA A 185 0.28 11.74 -0.97
C ALA A 185 -0.46 12.33 -2.19
N SER A 186 -0.13 13.57 -2.55
CA SER A 186 -0.72 14.24 -3.70
C SER A 186 -0.42 13.49 -5.02
N MET A 187 0.79 12.97 -5.19
CA MET A 187 1.15 12.10 -6.32
C MET A 187 0.33 10.79 -6.32
N LEU A 188 0.10 10.17 -5.16
CA LEU A 188 -0.74 8.97 -5.06
C LEU A 188 -2.20 9.25 -5.43
N VAL A 189 -2.75 10.41 -5.05
CA VAL A 189 -4.10 10.83 -5.45
C VAL A 189 -4.15 11.00 -6.98
N ASP A 190 -3.17 11.68 -7.59
CA ASP A 190 -3.08 11.83 -9.06
C ASP A 190 -2.99 10.47 -9.76
N LEU A 191 -2.22 9.52 -9.21
CA LEU A 191 -2.10 8.17 -9.76
C LEU A 191 -3.45 7.44 -9.76
N ASN A 192 -4.21 7.53 -8.66
CA ASN A 192 -5.54 6.94 -8.57
C ASN A 192 -6.53 7.56 -9.56
N LEU A 193 -6.48 8.88 -9.72
CA LEU A 193 -7.31 9.59 -10.70
C LEU A 193 -6.95 9.23 -12.15
N ALA A 194 -5.67 8.99 -12.43
CA ALA A 194 -5.19 8.58 -13.73
C ALA A 194 -5.57 7.11 -14.06
N ILE A 195 -5.45 6.18 -13.10
CA ILE A 195 -5.76 4.75 -13.28
C ILE A 195 -7.27 4.49 -13.29
N ARG A 196 -8.05 5.22 -12.46
CA ARG A 196 -9.49 5.05 -12.28
C ARG A 196 -9.87 3.61 -11.90
N PRO A 197 -9.35 3.09 -10.77
CA PRO A 197 -9.72 1.75 -10.32
C PRO A 197 -11.23 1.66 -10.11
N ALA A 198 -11.81 0.51 -10.46
CA ALA A 198 -13.24 0.32 -10.35
C ALA A 198 -13.69 -0.07 -8.95
N TYR A 199 -12.83 -0.80 -8.21
CA TYR A 199 -13.22 -1.38 -6.93
C TYR A 199 -12.02 -1.67 -6.03
N ALA A 200 -12.27 -1.85 -4.73
CA ALA A 200 -11.32 -2.40 -3.78
C ALA A 200 -11.97 -3.46 -2.90
N PHE A 201 -11.25 -4.57 -2.68
CA PHE A 201 -11.51 -5.57 -1.65
C PHE A 201 -10.34 -5.55 -0.67
N MET A 202 -10.53 -5.06 0.55
CA MET A 202 -9.46 -4.99 1.53
C MET A 202 -9.41 -6.26 2.38
N ASP A 203 -8.25 -6.90 2.36
CA ASP A 203 -7.91 -7.97 3.29
C ASP A 203 -7.55 -7.37 4.66
N ALA A 204 -8.54 -7.35 5.54
CA ALA A 204 -8.45 -6.94 6.94
C ALA A 204 -8.73 -8.12 7.89
N ILE A 205 -8.53 -9.37 7.46
CA ILE A 205 -8.68 -10.55 8.34
C ILE A 205 -7.55 -10.58 9.34
N THR A 206 -6.30 -10.52 8.87
CA THR A 206 -5.12 -10.28 9.70
C THR A 206 -4.39 -9.07 9.15
N GLY A 207 -4.42 -7.96 9.87
CA GLY A 207 -3.69 -6.75 9.54
C GLY A 207 -2.24 -6.80 10.01
N MET A 208 -1.48 -5.72 9.77
CA MET A 208 -0.15 -5.53 10.34
C MET A 208 -0.12 -4.24 11.15
N GLU A 209 0.21 -4.35 12.42
CA GLU A 209 0.38 -3.22 13.35
C GLU A 209 1.87 -2.92 13.61
N GLY A 210 2.18 -1.82 14.31
CA GLY A 210 3.55 -1.43 14.64
C GLY A 210 4.34 -0.87 13.45
N PRO A 211 5.64 -1.18 13.31
CA PRO A 211 6.53 -0.57 12.31
C PRO A 211 6.36 -1.15 10.89
N GLY A 212 5.12 -1.08 10.35
CA GLY A 212 4.84 -1.51 8.97
C GLY A 212 5.56 -0.68 7.89
N PRO A 213 5.53 -1.13 6.62
CA PRO A 213 4.62 -2.12 6.02
C PRO A 213 5.14 -3.57 6.01
N SER A 214 6.30 -3.85 6.60
CA SER A 214 6.92 -5.19 6.62
C SER A 214 7.57 -5.55 7.95
N GLY A 215 7.98 -4.55 8.73
CA GLY A 215 8.63 -4.71 10.03
C GLY A 215 7.67 -4.87 11.20
N GLY A 216 6.37 -4.69 11.00
CA GLY A 216 5.33 -4.82 12.01
C GLY A 216 4.99 -6.26 12.37
N ASP A 217 3.98 -6.41 13.22
CA ASP A 217 3.49 -7.69 13.69
C ASP A 217 2.08 -7.97 13.18
N PRO A 218 1.75 -9.24 12.86
CA PRO A 218 0.39 -9.62 12.47
C PRO A 218 -0.60 -9.36 13.61
N ARG A 219 -1.74 -8.76 13.27
CA ARG A 219 -2.85 -8.49 14.20
C ARG A 219 -4.14 -9.02 13.61
N HIS A 220 -4.84 -9.89 14.33
CA HIS A 220 -6.16 -10.35 13.94
C HIS A 220 -7.16 -9.20 14.04
N VAL A 221 -7.92 -8.95 12.96
CA VAL A 221 -8.96 -7.93 12.84
C VAL A 221 -10.30 -8.56 12.49
N GLY A 222 -10.28 -9.62 11.69
CA GLY A 222 -11.45 -10.45 11.38
C GLY A 222 -12.48 -9.77 10.46
N LEU A 223 -12.04 -8.89 9.56
CA LEU A 223 -12.92 -8.12 8.68
C LEU A 223 -12.48 -8.19 7.21
N VAL A 224 -13.45 -7.97 6.32
CA VAL A 224 -13.24 -7.60 4.92
C VAL A 224 -13.98 -6.31 4.62
N LEU A 225 -13.42 -5.44 3.77
CA LEU A 225 -14.05 -4.20 3.35
C LEU A 225 -14.15 -4.16 1.82
N ALA A 226 -15.25 -3.62 1.30
CA ALA A 226 -15.47 -3.54 -0.14
C ALA A 226 -16.17 -2.23 -0.53
N SER A 227 -15.70 -1.60 -1.62
CA SER A 227 -16.34 -0.41 -2.22
C SER A 227 -15.78 -0.12 -3.61
N SER A 228 -16.56 0.54 -4.44
CA SER A 228 -16.07 1.21 -5.66
C SER A 228 -15.36 2.55 -5.37
N ASN A 229 -15.42 3.05 -4.13
CA ASN A 229 -14.72 4.24 -3.68
C ASN A 229 -13.54 3.88 -2.79
N LEU A 230 -12.34 3.89 -3.36
CA LEU A 230 -11.11 3.49 -2.66
C LEU A 230 -10.78 4.41 -1.48
N LEU A 231 -11.06 5.71 -1.59
CA LEU A 231 -10.88 6.66 -0.49
C LEU A 231 -11.80 6.29 0.69
N ALA A 232 -13.05 5.96 0.42
CA ALA A 232 -13.99 5.56 1.46
C ALA A 232 -13.57 4.27 2.17
N VAL A 233 -13.00 3.28 1.43
CA VAL A 233 -12.38 2.09 2.04
C VAL A 233 -11.24 2.47 2.99
N ASP A 234 -10.36 3.38 2.56
CA ASP A 234 -9.22 3.82 3.37
C ASP A 234 -9.66 4.61 4.61
N VAL A 235 -10.73 5.41 4.50
CA VAL A 235 -11.36 6.10 5.63
C VAL A 235 -11.92 5.09 6.64
N ALA A 236 -12.74 4.12 6.20
CA ALA A 236 -13.31 3.10 7.07
C ALA A 236 -12.22 2.29 7.77
N ALA A 237 -11.22 1.81 7.03
CA ALA A 237 -10.09 1.06 7.56
C ALA A 237 -9.29 1.85 8.59
N SER A 238 -9.08 3.16 8.34
CA SER A 238 -8.37 4.02 9.29
C SER A 238 -9.11 4.20 10.61
N ILE A 239 -10.45 4.29 10.57
CA ILE A 239 -11.30 4.35 11.78
C ILE A 239 -11.16 3.04 12.58
N ILE A 240 -11.24 1.88 11.90
CA ILE A 240 -11.12 0.55 12.54
C ILE A 240 -9.81 0.44 13.33
N ILE A 241 -8.69 0.90 12.79
CA ILE A 241 -7.40 0.84 13.47
C ILE A 241 -7.08 2.09 14.31
N GLY A 242 -8.06 2.99 14.49
CA GLY A 242 -7.99 4.13 15.40
C GLY A 242 -7.12 5.30 14.92
N TYR A 243 -6.91 5.47 13.62
CA TYR A 243 -6.36 6.71 13.08
C TYR A 243 -7.47 7.72 12.79
N PRO A 244 -7.27 9.01 13.07
CA PRO A 244 -8.13 10.07 12.56
C PRO A 244 -8.01 10.16 11.04
N PRO A 245 -9.08 9.88 10.25
CA PRO A 245 -8.98 9.83 8.79
C PRO A 245 -8.43 11.10 8.15
N LYS A 246 -8.77 12.28 8.70
CA LYS A 246 -8.33 13.61 8.21
C LYS A 246 -6.84 13.89 8.45
N GLU A 247 -6.16 13.11 9.29
CA GLU A 247 -4.74 13.27 9.56
C GLU A 247 -3.87 12.38 8.65
N LEU A 248 -4.47 11.40 7.96
CA LEU A 248 -3.74 10.56 7.01
C LEU A 248 -3.47 11.34 5.72
N PRO A 249 -2.21 11.43 5.25
CA PRO A 249 -1.84 12.34 4.17
C PRO A 249 -2.61 12.13 2.86
N VAL A 250 -2.86 10.87 2.47
CA VAL A 250 -3.60 10.56 1.22
C VAL A 250 -5.07 10.94 1.35
N ASN A 251 -5.71 10.58 2.48
CA ASN A 251 -7.11 10.92 2.73
C ASN A 251 -7.31 12.43 2.81
N LYS A 252 -6.37 13.13 3.46
CA LYS A 252 -6.38 14.59 3.60
C LYS A 252 -6.28 15.29 2.24
N ASP A 253 -5.28 14.93 1.40
CA ASP A 253 -5.11 15.55 0.08
C ASP A 253 -6.33 15.29 -0.82
N ALA A 254 -6.88 14.07 -0.81
CA ALA A 254 -8.06 13.73 -1.58
C ALA A 254 -9.29 14.53 -1.14
N LEU A 255 -9.51 14.69 0.18
CA LEU A 255 -10.62 15.48 0.73
C LEU A 255 -10.46 16.98 0.42
N GLU A 256 -9.26 17.55 0.61
CA GLU A 256 -8.97 18.96 0.31
C GLU A 256 -9.16 19.28 -1.18
N ARG A 257 -8.98 18.30 -2.05
CA ARG A 257 -9.21 18.43 -3.50
C ARG A 257 -10.67 18.21 -3.90
N GLY A 258 -11.53 17.78 -2.98
CA GLY A 258 -12.92 17.44 -3.26
C GLY A 258 -13.10 16.29 -4.23
N VAL A 259 -12.09 15.39 -4.35
CA VAL A 259 -12.15 14.23 -5.23
C VAL A 259 -12.78 13.05 -4.48
N TRP A 260 -13.73 12.37 -5.13
CA TRP A 260 -14.53 11.24 -4.65
C TRP A 260 -15.50 11.56 -3.49
N LEU A 261 -15.15 12.44 -2.55
CA LEU A 261 -15.97 12.82 -1.39
C LEU A 261 -15.75 14.29 -1.08
N SER A 262 -16.81 14.99 -0.64
CA SER A 262 -16.75 16.37 -0.14
C SER A 262 -16.60 16.41 1.39
N SER A 263 -17.08 15.34 2.08
CA SER A 263 -16.89 15.09 3.51
C SER A 263 -16.81 13.60 3.76
N PHE A 264 -16.10 13.19 4.80
CA PHE A 264 -16.11 11.78 5.23
C PHE A 264 -17.43 11.37 5.90
N ASP A 265 -18.24 12.33 6.35
CA ASP A 265 -19.57 12.10 6.91
C ASP A 265 -20.58 11.62 5.84
N GLU A 266 -20.24 11.76 4.54
CA GLU A 266 -21.05 11.26 3.44
C GLU A 266 -20.94 9.74 3.24
N ILE A 267 -20.01 9.08 3.94
CA ILE A 267 -19.80 7.64 3.76
C ILE A 267 -20.90 6.88 4.49
N GLU A 268 -21.58 6.03 3.74
CA GLU A 268 -22.58 5.10 4.24
C GLU A 268 -21.94 3.74 4.51
N TYR A 269 -22.30 3.12 5.63
CA TYR A 269 -21.82 1.81 6.04
C TYR A 269 -22.97 0.78 6.08
N PRO A 270 -23.39 0.25 4.94
CA PRO A 270 -24.37 -0.84 4.92
C PRO A 270 -23.71 -2.11 5.49
N GLY A 271 -24.17 -2.58 6.62
CA GLY A 271 -23.58 -3.69 7.36
C GLY A 271 -22.95 -3.24 8.68
N LEU A 272 -21.67 -3.61 8.91
CA LEU A 272 -20.99 -3.27 10.16
C LEU A 272 -20.47 -1.83 10.15
N SER A 273 -20.57 -1.15 11.31
CA SER A 273 -19.99 0.19 11.50
C SER A 273 -18.48 0.11 11.79
N PRO A 274 -17.65 0.94 11.16
CA PRO A 274 -16.21 0.98 11.45
C PRO A 274 -15.92 1.43 12.90
N LEU A 275 -16.79 2.24 13.51
CA LEU A 275 -16.65 2.68 14.90
C LEU A 275 -16.90 1.52 15.89
N GLU A 276 -17.91 0.68 15.62
CA GLU A 276 -18.20 -0.52 16.44
C GLU A 276 -17.11 -1.58 16.32
N LYS A 277 -16.37 -1.58 15.22
CA LYS A 277 -15.26 -2.49 14.95
C LYS A 277 -13.89 -1.89 15.22
N GLN A 278 -13.84 -0.73 15.87
CA GLN A 278 -12.58 -0.09 16.23
C GLN A 278 -11.77 -0.96 17.21
N ILE A 279 -10.46 -1.05 16.95
CA ILE A 279 -9.48 -1.75 17.78
C ILE A 279 -8.67 -0.69 18.53
N PRO A 280 -9.01 -0.37 19.79
CA PRO A 280 -8.40 0.75 20.51
C PRO A 280 -6.91 0.59 20.77
N ASP A 281 -6.46 -0.65 20.97
CA ASP A 281 -5.09 -1.05 21.28
C ASP A 281 -4.24 -1.38 20.04
N TYR A 282 -4.73 -1.09 18.82
CA TYR A 282 -3.94 -1.28 17.60
C TYR A 282 -2.67 -0.43 17.64
N VAL A 283 -1.50 -1.06 17.49
CA VAL A 283 -0.21 -0.38 17.57
C VAL A 283 0.04 0.45 16.31
N LYS A 284 -0.09 1.76 16.44
CA LYS A 284 0.01 2.73 15.34
C LYS A 284 1.37 3.39 15.25
N ILE A 285 1.72 3.84 14.04
CA ILE A 285 2.78 4.84 13.87
C ILE A 285 2.25 6.18 14.35
N ILE A 286 2.87 6.75 15.39
CA ILE A 286 2.42 8.01 16.00
C ILE A 286 2.76 9.19 15.10
N PHE A 287 1.78 10.05 14.86
CA PHE A 287 2.02 11.36 14.26
C PHE A 287 2.90 12.19 15.20
N LYS A 288 4.15 12.40 14.86
CA LYS A 288 4.93 13.42 15.55
C LYS A 288 4.44 14.78 15.05
N LYS A 289 3.49 15.38 15.77
CA LYS A 289 3.16 16.81 15.60
C LYS A 289 4.42 17.58 15.98
N SER A 290 5.18 17.99 14.98
CA SER A 290 6.27 18.92 15.18
C SER A 290 5.62 20.30 15.38
N ASN A 291 5.71 20.88 16.58
CA ASN A 291 5.36 22.29 16.83
C ASN A 291 6.18 23.26 15.96
N TRP A 292 7.09 22.71 15.16
CA TRP A 292 7.91 23.41 14.18
C TRP A 292 7.15 23.85 12.92
N GLN A 293 5.90 23.38 12.69
CA GLN A 293 5.10 23.87 11.55
C GLN A 293 4.81 25.36 11.63
N LEU A 294 4.66 25.90 12.84
CA LEU A 294 4.53 27.36 13.07
C LEU A 294 5.82 28.12 12.79
N LEU A 295 6.98 27.49 12.97
CA LEU A 295 8.29 28.09 12.70
C LEU A 295 8.70 28.01 11.22
N GLU A 296 8.04 27.19 10.41
CA GLU A 296 8.33 27.06 8.95
C GLU A 296 8.11 28.36 8.18
N PHE A 297 7.15 29.19 8.62
CA PHE A 297 6.89 30.49 8.00
C PHE A 297 7.91 31.55 8.39
N ILE A 298 8.66 31.34 9.49
CA ILE A 298 9.53 32.34 10.08
C ILE A 298 11.03 32.03 9.84
N LEU A 299 11.42 30.76 9.59
CA LEU A 299 12.82 30.36 9.47
C LEU A 299 13.38 30.56 8.06
N PRO A 300 14.54 31.25 7.92
CA PRO A 300 15.27 31.38 6.65
C PRO A 300 15.62 30.02 6.03
N ARG A 301 15.62 29.93 4.69
CA ARG A 301 15.91 28.72 3.91
C ARG A 301 17.12 27.87 4.41
N PRO A 302 18.26 28.42 4.86
CA PRO A 302 19.39 27.60 5.33
C PRO A 302 19.11 26.86 6.64
N LEU A 303 18.22 27.35 7.50
CA LEU A 303 17.86 26.71 8.77
C LEU A 303 16.86 25.55 8.61
N ARG A 304 16.23 25.40 7.43
CA ARG A 304 15.42 24.22 7.10
C ARG A 304 16.24 22.92 7.13
N LYS A 305 17.55 22.97 6.92
CA LYS A 305 18.44 21.80 7.05
C LYS A 305 18.55 21.31 8.50
N LEU A 306 18.40 22.20 9.51
CA LEU A 306 18.37 21.82 10.92
C LEU A 306 17.17 20.92 11.27
N ARG A 307 16.01 21.13 10.63
CA ARG A 307 14.82 20.28 10.77
C ARG A 307 15.12 18.81 10.47
N LEU A 308 15.91 18.54 9.45
CA LEU A 308 16.30 17.20 9.07
C LEU A 308 17.12 16.48 10.17
N SER A 309 17.78 17.20 11.08
CA SER A 309 18.52 16.58 12.18
C SER A 309 17.61 15.92 13.22
N PHE A 310 16.40 16.47 13.44
CA PHE A 310 15.44 15.99 14.44
C PHE A 310 14.33 15.10 13.87
N ALA A 311 14.18 15.03 12.53
CA ALA A 311 13.18 14.16 11.92
C ALA A 311 13.57 12.68 12.08
N PRO A 312 12.57 11.76 12.21
CA PRO A 312 12.82 10.32 12.28
C PRO A 312 13.72 9.85 11.15
N LYS A 313 14.68 8.99 11.47
CA LYS A 313 15.67 8.48 10.52
C LYS A 313 15.86 6.97 10.66
N PRO A 314 16.17 6.27 9.56
CA PRO A 314 16.47 4.85 9.64
C PRO A 314 17.77 4.63 10.42
N LYS A 315 17.79 3.61 11.27
CA LYS A 315 18.97 3.13 11.98
C LYS A 315 19.10 1.64 11.77
N ILE A 316 20.31 1.12 11.88
CA ILE A 316 20.63 -0.29 11.65
C ILE A 316 20.99 -0.95 12.98
N ASP A 317 20.30 -2.03 13.28
CA ASP A 317 20.72 -3.00 14.25
C ASP A 317 21.73 -3.94 13.59
N HIS A 318 23.01 -3.74 13.91
CA HIS A 318 24.09 -4.54 13.33
C HIS A 318 24.11 -5.99 13.84
N SER A 319 23.47 -6.28 14.98
CA SER A 319 23.38 -7.63 15.53
C SER A 319 22.38 -8.50 14.73
N ALA A 320 21.30 -7.87 14.21
CA ALA A 320 20.31 -8.53 13.37
C ALA A 320 20.66 -8.47 11.86
N CYS A 321 21.61 -7.62 11.45
CA CYS A 321 21.92 -7.39 10.05
C CYS A 321 22.75 -8.52 9.41
N ILE A 322 22.14 -9.26 8.48
CA ILE A 322 22.80 -10.32 7.70
C ILE A 322 23.62 -9.82 6.49
N ARG A 323 23.66 -8.51 6.27
CA ARG A 323 24.45 -7.87 5.19
C ARG A 323 24.06 -8.31 3.77
N CYS A 324 22.80 -8.66 3.53
CA CYS A 324 22.28 -9.09 2.20
C CYS A 324 22.40 -8.02 1.11
N GLY A 325 22.52 -6.74 1.46
CA GLY A 325 22.65 -5.62 0.51
C GLY A 325 21.35 -5.10 -0.10
N ASP A 326 20.17 -5.63 0.25
CA ASP A 326 18.90 -5.20 -0.31
C ASP A 326 18.61 -3.72 -0.05
N CYS A 327 18.95 -3.25 1.14
CA CYS A 327 18.81 -1.84 1.51
C CYS A 327 19.68 -0.90 0.66
N LEU A 328 20.86 -1.36 0.19
CA LEU A 328 21.70 -0.62 -0.74
C LEU A 328 21.07 -0.58 -2.13
N ARG A 329 20.56 -1.74 -2.60
CA ARG A 329 19.94 -1.87 -3.93
C ARG A 329 18.69 -1.02 -4.09
N ILE A 330 17.85 -0.93 -3.04
CA ILE A 330 16.60 -0.15 -3.06
C ILE A 330 16.84 1.34 -2.85
N CYS A 331 18.00 1.75 -2.33
CA CYS A 331 18.25 3.15 -1.93
C CYS A 331 18.37 4.09 -3.13
N ALA A 332 17.30 4.78 -3.47
CA ALA A 332 17.24 5.71 -4.59
C ALA A 332 18.23 6.88 -4.48
N SER A 333 18.48 7.37 -3.26
CA SER A 333 19.44 8.44 -3.00
C SER A 333 20.89 7.96 -2.86
N LYS A 334 21.14 6.64 -2.98
CA LYS A 334 22.44 5.99 -2.78
C LYS A 334 23.11 6.41 -1.47
N ALA A 335 22.31 6.50 -0.41
CA ALA A 335 22.76 6.92 0.92
C ALA A 335 23.31 5.76 1.77
N MET A 336 23.31 4.53 1.25
CA MET A 336 23.74 3.33 1.98
C MET A 336 24.94 2.70 1.31
N ASP A 337 25.87 2.22 2.14
CA ASP A 337 27.09 1.54 1.70
C ASP A 337 27.49 0.45 2.69
N ILE A 338 28.45 -0.39 2.31
CA ILE A 338 29.12 -1.35 3.20
C ILE A 338 30.56 -0.88 3.40
N ALA A 339 30.90 -0.51 4.62
CA ALA A 339 32.24 -0.07 4.99
C ALA A 339 32.83 -0.97 6.06
N GLU A 340 34.15 -1.03 6.12
CA GLU A 340 34.87 -1.66 7.22
C GLU A 340 34.92 -0.69 8.41
N THR A 341 34.40 -1.13 9.54
CA THR A 341 34.34 -0.31 10.77
C THR A 341 34.70 -1.20 11.94
N GLY A 342 35.80 -0.89 12.62
CA GLY A 342 36.28 -1.70 13.77
C GLY A 342 36.69 -3.15 13.37
N GLY A 343 37.23 -3.35 12.18
CA GLY A 343 37.61 -4.67 11.67
C GLY A 343 36.47 -5.54 11.15
N GLU A 344 35.24 -5.01 11.11
CA GLU A 344 34.06 -5.70 10.61
C GLU A 344 33.40 -4.94 9.45
N ARG A 345 32.91 -5.68 8.47
CA ARG A 345 32.09 -5.11 7.39
C ARG A 345 30.69 -4.80 7.91
N ARG A 346 30.31 -3.54 7.88
CA ARG A 346 29.00 -3.07 8.37
C ARG A 346 28.28 -2.23 7.32
N VAL A 347 26.95 -2.33 7.28
CA VAL A 347 26.12 -1.43 6.49
C VAL A 347 26.09 -0.07 7.19
N ILE A 348 26.36 0.99 6.45
CA ILE A 348 26.38 2.38 6.95
C ILE A 348 25.39 3.26 6.21
N ILE A 349 24.94 4.36 6.83
CA ILE A 349 24.01 5.32 6.23
C ILE A 349 24.65 6.73 6.22
N ASP A 350 24.82 7.30 5.04
CA ASP A 350 25.14 8.74 4.91
C ASP A 350 23.86 9.58 5.06
N TYR A 351 23.64 10.12 6.24
CA TYR A 351 22.44 10.92 6.52
C TYR A 351 22.40 12.27 5.79
N ARG A 352 23.48 12.72 5.16
CA ARG A 352 23.47 13.92 4.29
C ARG A 352 22.79 13.64 2.94
N ARG A 353 22.86 12.37 2.50
CA ARG A 353 22.24 11.90 1.26
C ARG A 353 20.87 11.25 1.51
N CYS A 354 20.59 10.81 2.75
CA CYS A 354 19.38 10.08 3.10
C CYS A 354 18.13 10.99 3.05
N ILE A 355 17.21 10.69 2.15
CA ILE A 355 15.91 11.39 1.99
C ILE A 355 14.81 10.89 2.93
N ARG A 356 15.09 9.90 3.79
CA ARG A 356 14.16 9.35 4.80
C ARG A 356 12.86 8.79 4.21
N CYS A 357 12.93 8.19 3.04
CA CYS A 357 11.82 7.49 2.41
C CYS A 357 11.48 6.16 3.09
N PHE A 358 12.38 5.62 3.91
CA PHE A 358 12.27 4.34 4.64
C PHE A 358 12.17 3.08 3.76
N CYS A 359 12.41 3.16 2.45
CA CYS A 359 12.44 1.99 1.57
C CYS A 359 13.41 0.91 2.05
N CYS A 360 14.53 1.30 2.67
CA CYS A 360 15.50 0.37 3.28
C CYS A 360 14.90 -0.40 4.47
N HIS A 361 14.05 0.24 5.27
CA HIS A 361 13.28 -0.43 6.34
C HIS A 361 12.26 -1.40 5.74
N GLU A 362 11.53 -0.98 4.69
CA GLU A 362 10.48 -1.78 4.07
C GLU A 362 11.00 -3.08 3.43
N ILE A 363 12.23 -3.07 2.91
CA ILE A 363 12.79 -4.23 2.19
C ILE A 363 13.60 -5.17 3.08
N CYS A 364 13.90 -4.78 4.32
CA CYS A 364 14.77 -5.57 5.19
C CYS A 364 14.10 -6.87 5.66
N PRO A 365 14.57 -8.06 5.25
CA PRO A 365 13.94 -9.33 5.62
C PRO A 365 14.10 -9.67 7.11
N GLU A 366 15.18 -9.18 7.73
CA GLU A 366 15.53 -9.42 9.13
C GLU A 366 15.04 -8.34 10.08
N LYS A 367 14.22 -7.38 9.60
CA LYS A 367 13.77 -6.22 10.39
C LYS A 367 14.93 -5.44 11.06
N ALA A 368 16.15 -5.59 10.54
CA ALA A 368 17.36 -4.99 11.11
C ALA A 368 17.45 -3.46 10.94
N ILE A 369 16.53 -2.84 10.18
CA ILE A 369 16.47 -1.39 9.99
C ILE A 369 15.20 -0.87 10.65
N PHE A 370 15.36 -0.01 11.64
CA PHE A 370 14.26 0.60 12.39
C PHE A 370 14.28 2.13 12.28
N VAL A 371 13.16 2.78 12.55
CA VAL A 371 13.01 4.23 12.46
C VAL A 371 12.97 4.84 13.86
N LYS A 372 13.88 5.77 14.12
CA LYS A 372 13.99 6.45 15.44
C LYS A 372 14.17 7.95 15.26
#